data_516e334521746289967b76efea35f93e
#
_entry.id   516e334521746289967b76efea35f93e
#
_cell.length_a   1.000
_cell.length_b   1.000
_cell.length_c   1.000
_cell.angle_alpha   90.00
_cell.angle_beta   90.00
_cell.angle_gamma   90.00
#
_symmetry.space_group_name_H-M   'P 1'
#
loop_
_entity.id
_entity.type
_entity.pdbx_description
1 polymer ?
#
loop_
_entity_poly.entity_id
_entity_poly.type
_entity_poly.pdbx_seq_one_letter_code
_entity_poly.pdbx_strand_id
1 'polypeptide(L)'
;MRTGIGRRAVLVLLAVVLPAPASAEQFNRADVLAAHNKYRAALHLSPLRWSDALAASAQRWADQLAAIGRLQHSGSGQNLAMATAGSLTVSQLVDLWGNERAHFINGYFPAISSTGNWADVGHYSQIVWKPTIEVGCGFARRNGRDVLVCNYNPPGNVMGERAY
;
A
#
# COMPACT_ATOMS: atom_id res chain seq x y z
N MET A 1 45.93 -67.80 10.98
CA MET A 1 44.61 -67.25 10.53
C MET A 1 44.36 -65.98 11.27
N ARG A 2 44.41 -64.79 10.64
CA ARG A 2 44.07 -63.48 11.22
C ARG A 2 42.86 -62.96 10.50
N THR A 3 41.71 -62.89 11.16
CA THR A 3 40.48 -62.34 10.64
C THR A 3 40.49 -60.84 10.85
N GLY A 4 40.59 -60.06 9.76
CA GLY A 4 40.48 -58.62 9.78
C GLY A 4 39.01 -58.16 9.81
N ILE A 5 38.64 -57.46 10.85
CA ILE A 5 37.31 -56.82 10.99
C ILE A 5 37.36 -55.46 10.28
N GLY A 6 36.75 -55.38 9.10
CA GLY A 6 36.63 -54.14 8.37
C GLY A 6 35.62 -53.21 9.06
N ARG A 7 36.10 -52.07 9.54
CA ARG A 7 35.23 -50.99 10.04
C ARG A 7 34.58 -50.28 8.84
N ARG A 8 33.30 -50.44 8.64
CA ARG A 8 32.52 -49.63 7.70
C ARG A 8 32.25 -48.27 8.33
N ALA A 9 32.82 -47.23 7.77
CA ALA A 9 32.48 -45.83 8.14
C ALA A 9 31.09 -45.50 7.57
N VAL A 10 30.16 -45.19 8.43
CA VAL A 10 28.84 -44.65 8.04
C VAL A 10 28.99 -43.13 7.89
N LEU A 11 28.93 -42.66 6.65
CA LEU A 11 28.90 -41.23 6.36
C LEU A 11 27.51 -40.70 6.62
N VAL A 12 27.30 -39.97 7.72
CA VAL A 12 26.05 -39.26 7.99
C VAL A 12 26.09 -37.95 7.23
N LEU A 13 25.33 -37.85 6.14
CA LEU A 13 25.09 -36.60 5.44
C LEU A 13 24.08 -35.75 6.25
N LEU A 14 24.59 -34.73 6.94
CA LEU A 14 23.72 -33.67 7.50
C LEU A 14 23.20 -32.83 6.34
N ALA A 15 21.90 -32.98 6.04
CA ALA A 15 21.20 -32.07 5.14
C ALA A 15 21.04 -30.72 5.85
N VAL A 16 21.76 -29.69 5.41
CA VAL A 16 21.54 -28.30 5.82
C VAL A 16 20.26 -27.83 5.19
N VAL A 17 19.18 -27.79 5.96
CA VAL A 17 17.91 -27.13 5.55
C VAL A 17 18.14 -25.64 5.64
N LEU A 18 18.43 -25.01 4.52
CA LEU A 18 18.43 -23.55 4.42
C LEU A 18 16.98 -23.06 4.61
N PRO A 19 16.73 -22.05 5.46
CA PRO A 19 15.41 -21.44 5.54
C PRO A 19 15.04 -20.91 4.16
N ALA A 20 13.83 -21.24 3.68
CA ALA A 20 13.30 -20.65 2.47
C ALA A 20 13.33 -19.12 2.62
N PRO A 21 13.71 -18.34 1.58
CA PRO A 21 13.63 -16.90 1.66
C PRO A 21 12.19 -16.54 2.01
N ALA A 22 12.01 -15.67 3.03
CA ALA A 22 10.71 -15.13 3.39
C ALA A 22 10.08 -14.63 2.08
N SER A 23 8.97 -15.23 1.68
CA SER A 23 8.25 -14.85 0.47
C SER A 23 7.98 -13.35 0.57
N ALA A 24 8.54 -12.56 -0.36
CA ALA A 24 8.19 -11.15 -0.47
C ALA A 24 6.67 -11.09 -0.49
N GLU A 25 6.07 -10.41 0.50
CA GLU A 25 4.62 -10.31 0.63
C GLU A 25 4.09 -9.77 -0.69
N GLN A 26 3.36 -10.64 -1.39
CA GLN A 26 2.86 -10.33 -2.72
C GLN A 26 1.72 -9.34 -2.57
N PHE A 27 1.67 -8.32 -3.44
CA PHE A 27 0.55 -7.38 -3.48
C PHE A 27 -0.79 -8.12 -3.47
N ASN A 28 -1.60 -7.84 -2.45
CA ASN A 28 -2.92 -8.44 -2.28
C ASN A 28 -3.99 -7.32 -2.28
N ARG A 29 -4.84 -7.33 -3.29
CA ARG A 29 -5.93 -6.35 -3.43
C ARG A 29 -6.90 -6.35 -2.24
N ALA A 30 -7.14 -7.52 -1.63
CA ALA A 30 -8.05 -7.63 -0.49
C ALA A 30 -7.49 -6.90 0.73
N ASP A 31 -6.17 -6.98 0.98
CA ASP A 31 -5.51 -6.32 2.09
C ASP A 31 -5.52 -4.80 1.91
N VAL A 32 -5.26 -4.32 0.68
CA VAL A 32 -5.34 -2.89 0.36
C VAL A 32 -6.76 -2.36 0.57
N LEU A 33 -7.77 -3.07 0.05
CA LEU A 33 -9.16 -2.67 0.19
C LEU A 33 -9.62 -2.68 1.65
N ALA A 34 -9.24 -3.70 2.42
CA ALA A 34 -9.53 -3.80 3.84
C ALA A 34 -8.87 -2.66 4.64
N ALA A 35 -7.62 -2.30 4.32
CA ALA A 35 -6.92 -1.19 4.93
C ALA A 35 -7.62 0.16 4.70
N HIS A 36 -8.17 0.41 3.51
CA HIS A 36 -9.00 1.59 3.24
C HIS A 36 -10.30 1.55 4.04
N ASN A 37 -11.00 0.42 3.98
CA ASN A 37 -12.34 0.31 4.57
C ASN A 37 -12.33 0.33 6.09
N LYS A 38 -11.23 0.00 6.77
CA LYS A 38 -11.11 0.18 8.21
C LYS A 38 -11.24 1.65 8.63
N TYR A 39 -10.68 2.61 7.87
CA TYR A 39 -10.83 4.04 8.15
C TYR A 39 -12.24 4.54 7.87
N ARG A 40 -12.86 4.05 6.81
CA ARG A 40 -14.24 4.40 6.46
C ARG A 40 -15.24 3.85 7.49
N ALA A 41 -15.05 2.61 7.92
CA ALA A 41 -15.90 1.98 8.94
C ALA A 41 -15.86 2.74 10.28
N ALA A 42 -14.70 3.25 10.68
CA ALA A 42 -14.55 4.05 11.90
C ALA A 42 -15.38 5.36 11.87
N LEU A 43 -15.82 5.81 10.68
CA LEU A 43 -16.66 6.98 10.45
C LEU A 43 -18.07 6.63 9.97
N HIS A 44 -18.45 5.34 10.02
CA HIS A 44 -19.73 4.83 9.52
C HIS A 44 -20.00 5.17 8.04
N LEU A 45 -18.95 5.32 7.24
CA LEU A 45 -19.05 5.54 5.79
C LEU A 45 -19.20 4.21 5.05
N SER A 46 -19.92 4.24 3.92
CA SER A 46 -20.04 3.08 3.03
C SER A 46 -18.65 2.59 2.58
N PRO A 47 -18.39 1.27 2.56
CA PRO A 47 -17.12 0.73 2.14
C PRO A 47 -16.87 1.03 0.65
N LEU A 48 -15.60 1.23 0.30
CA LEU A 48 -15.15 1.26 -1.09
C LEU A 48 -15.25 -0.13 -1.71
N ARG A 49 -15.51 -0.19 -3.01
CA ARG A 49 -15.41 -1.39 -3.84
C ARG A 49 -14.13 -1.35 -4.68
N TRP A 50 -13.62 -2.52 -4.99
CA TRP A 50 -12.48 -2.62 -5.90
C TRP A 50 -12.91 -2.40 -7.34
N SER A 51 -12.10 -1.63 -8.09
CA SER A 51 -12.25 -1.39 -9.52
C SER A 51 -11.01 -1.87 -10.26
N ASP A 52 -11.15 -2.92 -11.08
CA ASP A 52 -10.03 -3.44 -11.88
C ASP A 52 -9.58 -2.43 -12.95
N ALA A 53 -10.46 -1.57 -13.44
CA ALA A 53 -10.12 -0.50 -14.38
C ALA A 53 -9.21 0.56 -13.75
N LEU A 54 -9.56 0.99 -12.52
CA LEU A 54 -8.70 1.91 -11.75
C LEU A 54 -7.37 1.25 -11.39
N ALA A 55 -7.39 -0.03 -11.00
CA ALA A 55 -6.19 -0.78 -10.66
C ALA A 55 -5.24 -0.92 -11.85
N ALA A 56 -5.74 -1.23 -13.04
CA ALA A 56 -4.92 -1.30 -14.24
C ALA A 56 -4.24 0.04 -14.59
N SER A 57 -4.95 1.16 -14.39
CA SER A 57 -4.37 2.50 -14.55
C SER A 57 -3.33 2.81 -13.47
N ALA A 58 -3.63 2.49 -12.20
CA ALA A 58 -2.73 2.67 -11.08
C ALA A 58 -1.44 1.85 -11.24
N GLN A 59 -1.55 0.60 -11.75
CA GLN A 59 -0.39 -0.25 -11.99
C GLN A 59 0.57 0.35 -13.01
N ARG A 60 0.06 0.81 -14.15
CA ARG A 60 0.92 1.46 -15.15
C ARG A 60 1.67 2.67 -14.57
N TRP A 61 1.00 3.44 -13.71
CA TRP A 61 1.62 4.59 -13.07
C TRP A 61 2.63 4.18 -12.00
N ALA A 62 2.34 3.16 -11.19
CA ALA A 62 3.29 2.60 -10.22
C ALA A 62 4.58 2.12 -10.88
N ASP A 63 4.47 1.42 -12.02
CA ASP A 63 5.63 0.96 -12.80
C ASP A 63 6.51 2.12 -13.29
N GLN A 64 5.89 3.21 -13.76
CA GLN A 64 6.59 4.41 -14.18
C GLN A 64 7.29 5.11 -13.01
N LEU A 65 6.57 5.32 -11.89
CA LEU A 65 7.14 5.94 -10.69
C LEU A 65 8.29 5.13 -10.10
N ALA A 66 8.18 3.80 -10.08
CA ALA A 66 9.25 2.91 -9.63
C ALA A 66 10.48 2.99 -10.55
N ALA A 67 10.28 3.21 -11.86
CA ALA A 67 11.38 3.38 -12.83
C ALA A 67 12.11 4.71 -12.64
N ILE A 68 11.37 5.81 -12.44
CA ILE A 68 11.96 7.16 -12.27
C ILE A 68 12.42 7.44 -10.84
N GLY A 69 11.99 6.64 -9.84
CA GLY A 69 12.44 6.72 -8.45
C GLY A 69 11.94 7.93 -7.67
N ARG A 70 10.84 8.56 -8.08
CA ARG A 70 10.21 9.69 -7.39
C ARG A 70 8.69 9.64 -7.50
N LEU A 71 7.97 10.20 -6.51
CA LEU A 71 6.52 10.34 -6.55
C LEU A 71 6.10 11.58 -7.35
N GLN A 72 5.09 11.41 -8.18
CA GLN A 72 4.43 12.46 -8.95
C GLN A 72 3.01 12.01 -9.26
N HIS A 73 2.02 12.87 -9.04
CA HIS A 73 0.64 12.58 -9.43
C HIS A 73 0.46 12.63 -10.94
N SER A 74 -0.38 11.74 -11.47
CA SER A 74 -0.80 11.74 -12.88
C SER A 74 -2.14 12.46 -13.09
N GLY A 75 -2.86 12.77 -12.01
CA GLY A 75 -4.16 13.44 -12.02
C GLY A 75 -4.75 13.56 -10.62
N SER A 76 -5.97 14.06 -10.53
CA SER A 76 -6.76 14.13 -9.30
C SER A 76 -7.24 12.75 -8.85
N GLY A 77 -7.70 12.63 -7.59
CA GLY A 77 -8.23 11.37 -7.05
C GLY A 77 -7.20 10.25 -7.00
N GLN A 78 -5.99 10.56 -6.56
CA GLN A 78 -4.87 9.63 -6.53
C GLN A 78 -4.07 9.78 -5.23
N ASN A 79 -3.78 8.66 -4.54
CA ASN A 79 -2.84 8.60 -3.43
C ASN A 79 -1.58 7.85 -3.86
N LEU A 80 -0.42 8.33 -3.41
CA LEU A 80 0.89 7.78 -3.72
C LEU A 80 1.66 7.49 -2.44
N ALA A 81 2.34 6.35 -2.37
CA ALA A 81 3.31 6.05 -1.32
C ALA A 81 4.57 5.41 -1.90
N MET A 82 5.71 5.68 -1.27
CA MET A 82 6.99 5.05 -1.58
C MET A 82 7.71 4.69 -0.28
N ALA A 83 8.29 3.50 -0.23
CA ALA A 83 9.08 3.03 0.90
C ALA A 83 10.31 2.24 0.40
N THR A 84 11.22 1.91 1.31
CA THR A 84 12.29 0.94 1.03
C THR A 84 11.66 -0.42 0.74
N ALA A 85 12.16 -1.11 -0.27
CA ALA A 85 11.61 -2.39 -0.70
C ALA A 85 11.52 -3.40 0.45
N GLY A 86 10.31 -3.91 0.68
CA GLY A 86 10.02 -4.90 1.71
C GLY A 86 10.00 -4.38 3.15
N SER A 87 10.15 -3.07 3.38
CA SER A 87 10.10 -2.50 4.74
C SER A 87 8.69 -2.38 5.29
N LEU A 88 7.68 -2.29 4.43
CA LEU A 88 6.27 -2.16 4.78
C LEU A 88 5.41 -3.11 3.95
N THR A 89 4.35 -3.63 4.57
CA THR A 89 3.28 -4.33 3.87
C THR A 89 2.41 -3.33 3.08
N VAL A 90 1.59 -3.82 2.14
CA VAL A 90 0.66 -2.95 1.41
C VAL A 90 -0.35 -2.26 2.32
N SER A 91 -0.80 -2.95 3.38
CA SER A 91 -1.67 -2.36 4.40
C SER A 91 -0.98 -1.23 5.16
N GLN A 92 0.29 -1.41 5.53
CA GLN A 92 1.08 -0.38 6.19
C GLN A 92 1.36 0.83 5.29
N LEU A 93 1.51 0.63 3.97
CA LEU A 93 1.61 1.74 3.02
C LEU A 93 0.31 2.57 2.99
N VAL A 94 -0.86 1.93 3.06
CA VAL A 94 -2.15 2.63 3.22
C VAL A 94 -2.24 3.31 4.58
N ASP A 95 -1.67 2.71 5.63
CA ASP A 95 -1.65 3.30 6.97
C ASP A 95 -0.80 4.57 7.07
N LEU A 96 0.21 4.76 6.21
CA LEU A 96 0.90 6.06 6.11
C LEU A 96 -0.10 7.18 5.82
N TRP A 97 -1.00 6.97 4.87
CA TRP A 97 -2.07 7.91 4.55
C TRP A 97 -3.11 8.02 5.67
N GLY A 98 -3.49 6.88 6.25
CA GLY A 98 -4.49 6.82 7.32
C GLY A 98 -4.05 7.53 8.60
N ASN A 99 -2.76 7.57 8.88
CA ASN A 99 -2.20 8.24 10.06
C ASN A 99 -2.22 9.77 9.96
N GLU A 100 -2.40 10.33 8.77
CA GLU A 100 -2.62 11.77 8.57
C GLU A 100 -3.88 12.28 9.30
N ARG A 101 -4.80 11.37 9.68
CA ARG A 101 -5.99 11.66 10.51
C ARG A 101 -5.66 12.44 11.79
N ALA A 102 -4.43 12.32 12.31
CA ALA A 102 -4.01 13.04 13.51
C ALA A 102 -4.09 14.56 13.36
N HIS A 103 -3.97 15.06 12.13
CA HIS A 103 -4.02 16.49 11.80
C HIS A 103 -5.25 16.86 10.97
N PHE A 104 -6.12 15.90 10.65
CA PHE A 104 -7.28 16.15 9.81
C PHE A 104 -8.39 16.87 10.60
N ILE A 105 -8.98 17.89 9.97
CA ILE A 105 -10.17 18.60 10.41
C ILE A 105 -11.25 18.39 9.34
N ASN A 106 -12.45 17.94 9.72
CA ASN A 106 -13.56 17.79 8.77
C ASN A 106 -14.15 19.16 8.43
N GLY A 107 -13.37 19.97 7.71
CA GLY A 107 -13.72 21.28 7.19
C GLY A 107 -14.03 21.23 5.69
N TYR A 108 -14.23 22.40 5.10
CA TYR A 108 -14.33 22.54 3.65
C TYR A 108 -12.93 22.55 3.02
N PHE A 109 -12.72 21.71 2.02
CA PHE A 109 -11.43 21.65 1.32
C PHE A 109 -11.12 23.03 0.67
N PRO A 110 -9.90 23.57 0.84
CA PRO A 110 -8.70 22.98 1.41
C PRO A 110 -8.48 23.27 2.92
N ALA A 111 -9.40 23.87 3.65
CA ALA A 111 -9.25 24.18 5.08
C ALA A 111 -9.56 22.93 5.95
N ILE A 112 -8.78 21.86 5.77
CA ILE A 112 -9.00 20.52 6.36
C ILE A 112 -7.86 20.05 7.26
N SER A 113 -6.87 20.89 7.54
CA SER A 113 -5.68 20.51 8.34
C SER A 113 -5.44 21.45 9.52
N SER A 114 -5.13 20.88 10.68
CA SER A 114 -4.69 21.64 11.87
C SER A 114 -3.29 22.27 11.69
N THR A 115 -2.52 21.81 10.69
CA THR A 115 -1.20 22.39 10.35
C THR A 115 -1.31 23.63 9.45
N GLY A 116 -2.51 23.89 8.89
CA GLY A 116 -2.73 24.94 7.89
C GLY A 116 -2.36 24.53 6.46
N ASN A 117 -1.77 23.34 6.27
CA ASN A 117 -1.43 22.79 4.94
C ASN A 117 -2.27 21.55 4.66
N TRP A 118 -3.17 21.61 3.68
CA TRP A 118 -4.02 20.48 3.31
C TRP A 118 -3.24 19.26 2.81
N ALA A 119 -2.04 19.47 2.25
CA ALA A 119 -1.22 18.38 1.74
C ALA A 119 -0.79 17.39 2.85
N ASP A 120 -0.76 17.83 4.10
CA ASP A 120 -0.41 16.99 5.24
C ASP A 120 -1.52 15.98 5.63
N VAL A 121 -2.71 16.13 5.04
CA VAL A 121 -3.89 15.30 5.35
C VAL A 121 -4.67 14.88 4.09
N GLY A 122 -4.18 15.24 2.92
CA GLY A 122 -4.89 15.06 1.64
C GLY A 122 -5.13 13.60 1.29
N HIS A 123 -4.22 12.71 1.66
CA HIS A 123 -4.39 11.27 1.40
C HIS A 123 -5.46 10.68 2.31
N TYR A 124 -5.46 11.02 3.61
CA TYR A 124 -6.51 10.59 4.52
C TYR A 124 -7.88 11.13 4.08
N SER A 125 -7.96 12.42 3.75
CA SER A 125 -9.18 13.05 3.26
C SER A 125 -9.74 12.30 2.04
N GLN A 126 -8.89 11.89 1.09
CA GLN A 126 -9.31 11.08 -0.06
C GLN A 126 -9.85 9.71 0.36
N ILE A 127 -9.22 9.01 1.30
CA ILE A 127 -9.70 7.71 1.80
C ILE A 127 -11.12 7.82 2.36
N VAL A 128 -11.39 8.87 3.14
CA VAL A 128 -12.67 9.07 3.85
C VAL A 128 -13.63 9.98 3.09
N TRP A 129 -13.33 10.30 1.82
CA TRP A 129 -14.22 11.10 0.99
C TRP A 129 -15.54 10.37 0.76
N LYS A 130 -16.64 10.91 1.31
CA LYS A 130 -17.93 10.20 1.35
C LYS A 130 -18.48 9.85 -0.04
N PRO A 131 -18.42 10.75 -1.05
CA PRO A 131 -18.88 10.44 -2.40
C PRO A 131 -18.05 9.40 -3.14
N THR A 132 -16.78 9.16 -2.73
CA THR A 132 -15.93 8.13 -3.35
C THR A 132 -16.51 6.74 -3.06
N ILE A 133 -16.68 5.91 -4.10
CA ILE A 133 -17.30 4.57 -4.02
C ILE A 133 -16.36 3.46 -4.50
N GLU A 134 -15.32 3.79 -5.25
CA GLU A 134 -14.40 2.82 -5.84
C GLU A 134 -12.94 3.21 -5.61
N VAL A 135 -12.11 2.20 -5.46
CA VAL A 135 -10.64 2.30 -5.42
C VAL A 135 -10.02 1.19 -6.25
N GLY A 136 -8.94 1.50 -6.94
CA GLY A 136 -8.11 0.50 -7.60
C GLY A 136 -6.65 0.89 -7.46
N CYS A 137 -5.81 -0.05 -7.01
CA CYS A 137 -4.42 0.23 -6.71
C CYS A 137 -3.47 -0.66 -7.53
N GLY A 138 -2.28 -0.14 -7.79
CA GLY A 138 -1.16 -0.82 -8.40
C GLY A 138 0.08 -0.73 -7.52
N PHE A 139 0.92 -1.74 -7.56
CA PHE A 139 2.14 -1.85 -6.77
C PHE A 139 3.31 -2.22 -7.67
N ALA A 140 4.44 -1.55 -7.48
CA ALA A 140 5.68 -1.85 -8.18
C ALA A 140 6.87 -1.86 -7.22
N ARG A 141 7.75 -2.83 -7.39
CA ARG A 141 9.04 -2.91 -6.68
C ARG A 141 10.18 -2.80 -7.67
N ARG A 142 11.00 -1.76 -7.53
CA ARG A 142 12.16 -1.54 -8.39
C ARG A 142 13.23 -0.70 -7.68
N ASN A 143 14.49 -0.95 -7.99
CA ASN A 143 15.63 -0.15 -7.51
C ASN A 143 15.64 0.02 -5.97
N GLY A 144 15.30 -1.05 -5.22
CA GLY A 144 15.27 -1.03 -3.76
C GLY A 144 14.10 -0.23 -3.16
N ARG A 145 13.06 0.07 -3.94
CA ARG A 145 11.87 0.81 -3.50
C ARG A 145 10.59 0.09 -3.85
N ASP A 146 9.61 0.22 -2.97
CA ASP A 146 8.21 -0.15 -3.16
C ASP A 146 7.41 1.12 -3.45
N VAL A 147 6.56 1.07 -4.46
CA VAL A 147 5.66 2.16 -4.84
C VAL A 147 4.24 1.63 -4.86
N LEU A 148 3.34 2.27 -4.11
CA LEU A 148 1.92 2.03 -4.14
C LEU A 148 1.23 3.26 -4.75
N VAL A 149 0.36 3.02 -5.73
CA VAL A 149 -0.51 4.02 -6.34
C VAL A 149 -1.95 3.56 -6.18
N CYS A 150 -2.83 4.42 -5.68
CA CYS A 150 -4.27 4.16 -5.61
C CYS A 150 -5.05 5.28 -6.32
N ASN A 151 -5.93 4.90 -7.23
CA ASN A 151 -6.86 5.80 -7.91
C ASN A 151 -8.27 5.61 -7.34
N TYR A 152 -9.02 6.71 -7.24
CA TYR A 152 -10.35 6.75 -6.62
C TYR A 152 -11.40 7.30 -7.57
N ASN A 153 -12.63 6.80 -7.44
CA ASN A 153 -13.76 7.26 -8.25
C ASN A 153 -15.06 7.34 -7.40
N PRO A 154 -15.77 8.46 -7.42
CA PRO A 154 -15.32 9.78 -7.86
C PRO A 154 -14.08 10.26 -7.08
N PRO A 155 -13.26 11.18 -7.64
CA PRO A 155 -12.16 11.78 -6.92
C PRO A 155 -12.67 12.59 -5.72
N GLY A 156 -11.87 12.58 -4.65
CA GLY A 156 -12.11 13.44 -3.47
C GLY A 156 -11.32 14.74 -3.53
N ASN A 157 -11.26 15.41 -2.40
CA ASN A 157 -10.55 16.68 -2.22
C ASN A 157 -11.06 17.75 -3.20
N VAL A 158 -12.39 17.82 -3.33
CA VAL A 158 -13.07 18.77 -4.21
C VAL A 158 -13.17 20.11 -3.51
N MET A 159 -12.75 21.17 -4.21
CA MET A 159 -12.73 22.53 -3.69
C MET A 159 -14.10 22.96 -3.19
N GLY A 160 -14.17 23.45 -1.95
CA GLY A 160 -15.40 23.92 -1.33
C GLY A 160 -16.33 22.82 -0.79
N GLU A 161 -15.92 21.54 -0.84
CA GLU A 161 -16.68 20.42 -0.30
C GLU A 161 -16.04 19.84 0.97
N ARG A 162 -16.82 19.05 1.73
CA ARG A 162 -16.33 18.30 2.90
C ARG A 162 -16.10 16.84 2.55
N ALA A 163 -15.20 16.20 3.29
CA ALA A 163 -14.96 14.78 3.12
C ALA A 163 -16.17 13.94 3.55
N TYR A 164 -16.84 14.32 4.68
CA TYR A 164 -18.05 13.66 5.23
C TYR A 164 -18.81 14.56 6.18
#